data_ee405da3214412e337b22971f46fd69b
#
_entry.id   ee405da3214412e337b22971f46fd69b
#
_cell.length_a   1.000
_cell.length_b   1.000
_cell.length_c   1.000
_cell.angle_alpha   90.00
_cell.angle_beta   90.00
_cell.angle_gamma   90.00
#
_symmetry.space_group_name_H-M   'P 1'
#
loop_
_entity.id
_entity.type
_entity.pdbx_description
1 polymer ?
#
loop_
_entity_poly.entity_id
_entity_poly.type
_entity_poly.pdbx_seq_one_letter_code
_entity_poly.pdbx_strand_id
1 'polypeptide(L)' 'DLVAHLEQIERENDELEIALRNRLFECEKEYDPIDMVFLYDIINKIGSLADISQTVGHLLVRLISR' A
#
# COMPACT_ATOMS: atom_id res chain seq x y z
N ASP A 1 9.07 -1.07 -19.71
CA ASP A 1 9.20 -2.48 -19.38
C ASP A 1 8.27 -2.84 -18.21
N LEU A 2 7.83 -4.08 -18.18
CA LEU A 2 6.84 -4.55 -17.19
C LEU A 2 7.36 -4.44 -15.76
N VAL A 3 8.61 -4.79 -15.54
CA VAL A 3 9.24 -4.75 -14.20
C VAL A 3 9.30 -3.32 -13.68
N ALA A 4 9.77 -2.39 -14.52
CA ALA A 4 9.84 -0.98 -14.14
C ALA A 4 8.45 -0.41 -13.85
N HIS A 5 7.45 -0.84 -14.61
CA HIS A 5 6.07 -0.42 -14.43
C HIS A 5 5.51 -0.91 -13.08
N LEU A 6 5.78 -2.16 -12.73
CA LEU A 6 5.36 -2.74 -11.45
C LEU A 6 6.03 -2.04 -10.27
N GLU A 7 7.33 -1.74 -10.39
CA GLU A 7 8.06 -1.01 -9.35
C GLU A 7 7.49 0.40 -9.13
N GLN A 8 7.07 1.06 -10.20
CA GLN A 8 6.44 2.36 -10.12
C GLN A 8 5.10 2.30 -9.39
N ILE A 9 4.26 1.32 -9.72
CA ILE A 9 2.97 1.11 -9.06
C ILE A 9 3.17 0.87 -7.56
N GLU A 10 4.16 0.08 -7.19
CA GLU A 10 4.53 -0.20 -5.81
C GLU A 10 4.88 1.06 -5.05
N ARG A 11 5.74 1.91 -5.63
CA ARG A 11 6.13 3.18 -5.01
C ARG A 11 4.93 4.10 -4.83
N GLU A 12 4.07 4.20 -5.83
CA GLU A 12 2.86 5.02 -5.76
C GLU A 12 1.92 4.54 -4.65
N ASN A 13 1.78 3.22 -4.48
CA ASN A 13 0.98 2.64 -3.41
C ASN A 13 1.57 2.96 -2.03
N ASP A 14 2.88 2.84 -1.88
CA ASP A 14 3.56 3.16 -0.62
C ASP A 14 3.40 4.63 -0.26
N GLU A 15 3.57 5.53 -1.23
CA GLU A 15 3.40 6.96 -1.04
C GLU A 15 1.96 7.29 -0.64
N LEU A 16 0.99 6.65 -1.28
CA LEU A 16 -0.43 6.83 -0.97
C LEU A 16 -0.75 6.34 0.45
N GLU A 17 -0.23 5.19 0.84
CA GLU A 17 -0.41 4.66 2.18
C GLU A 17 0.12 5.61 3.25
N ILE A 18 1.32 6.14 3.05
CA ILE A 18 1.93 7.10 3.97
C ILE A 18 1.10 8.38 4.05
N ALA A 19 0.65 8.90 2.91
CA ALA A 19 -0.17 10.10 2.85
C ALA A 19 -1.51 9.91 3.59
N LEU A 20 -2.14 8.75 3.41
CA LEU A 20 -3.39 8.41 4.07
C LEU A 20 -3.22 8.29 5.59
N ARG A 21 -2.14 7.65 6.06
CA ARG A 21 -1.85 7.54 7.48
C ARG A 21 -1.64 8.92 8.12
N ASN A 22 -0.88 9.77 7.46
CA ASN A 22 -0.63 11.13 7.94
C ASN A 22 -1.91 11.94 8.01
N ARG A 23 -2.77 11.82 6.99
CA ARG A 23 -4.06 12.51 6.95
C ARG A 23 -4.99 12.03 8.05
N LEU A 24 -5.07 10.73 8.28
CA LEU A 24 -5.87 10.17 9.37
C LEU A 24 -5.36 10.63 10.73
N PHE A 25 -4.06 10.67 10.91
CA PHE A 25 -3.45 11.14 12.15
C PHE A 25 -3.84 12.59 12.43
N GLU A 26 -3.82 13.45 11.41
CA GLU A 26 -4.24 14.84 11.53
C GLU A 26 -5.72 14.98 11.92
N CYS A 27 -6.57 14.09 11.44
CA CYS A 27 -8.01 14.12 11.67
C CYS A 27 -8.46 13.28 12.87
N GLU A 28 -7.55 12.64 13.58
CA GLU A 28 -7.85 11.65 14.62
C GLU A 28 -8.79 12.17 15.69
N LYS A 29 -8.67 13.44 16.06
CA LYS A 29 -9.51 14.04 17.10
C LYS A 29 -10.92 14.39 16.63
N GLU A 30 -11.13 14.42 15.32
CA GLU A 30 -12.42 14.79 14.72
C GLU A 30 -13.36 13.60 14.56
N TYR A 31 -12.85 12.39 14.68
CA TYR A 31 -13.59 11.15 14.44
C TYR A 31 -13.73 10.33 15.70
N ASP A 32 -14.76 9.50 15.73
CA ASP A 32 -14.97 8.51 16.78
C ASP A 32 -13.79 7.51 16.79
N PRO A 33 -13.25 7.16 17.98
CA PRO A 33 -12.13 6.18 18.07
C PRO A 33 -12.41 4.86 17.37
N ILE A 34 -13.63 4.37 17.38
CA ILE A 34 -14.00 3.11 16.71
C ILE A 34 -13.85 3.26 15.19
N ASP A 35 -14.28 4.40 14.64
CA ASP A 35 -14.13 4.67 13.22
C ASP A 35 -12.65 4.80 12.83
N MET A 36 -11.83 5.40 13.69
CA MET A 36 -10.40 5.52 13.46
C MET A 36 -9.71 4.17 13.39
N VAL A 37 -10.03 3.26 14.30
CA VAL A 37 -9.49 1.89 14.27
C VAL A 37 -9.86 1.20 12.96
N PHE A 38 -11.08 1.35 12.53
CA PHE A 38 -11.58 0.76 11.28
C PHE A 38 -10.83 1.32 10.06
N LEU A 39 -10.61 2.64 10.02
CA LEU A 39 -9.90 3.30 8.94
C LEU A 39 -8.42 2.87 8.88
N TYR A 40 -7.75 2.78 10.02
CA TYR A 40 -6.37 2.28 10.08
C TYR A 40 -6.28 0.82 9.63
N ASP A 41 -7.28 0.00 9.96
CA ASP A 41 -7.33 -1.38 9.50
C ASP A 41 -7.43 -1.47 7.97
N ILE A 42 -8.24 -0.61 7.36
CA ILE A 42 -8.34 -0.52 5.90
C ILE A 42 -7.00 -0.15 5.29
N ILE A 43 -6.28 0.83 5.85
CA ILE A 43 -4.96 1.22 5.37
C ILE A 43 -3.96 0.07 5.48
N ASN A 44 -4.01 -0.69 6.56
CA ASN A 44 -3.15 -1.86 6.73
C ASN A 44 -3.42 -2.92 5.64
N LYS A 45 -4.68 -3.10 5.26
CA LYS A 45 -5.05 -4.02 4.17
C LYS A 45 -4.54 -3.54 2.81
N ILE A 46 -4.55 -2.23 2.58
CA ILE A 46 -3.96 -1.64 1.37
C ILE A 46 -2.46 -1.93 1.32
N GLY A 47 -1.75 -1.77 2.45
CA GLY A 47 -0.34 -2.12 2.55
C GLY A 47 -0.08 -3.60 2.26
N SER A 48 -0.94 -4.49 2.75
CA SER A 48 -0.84 -5.93 2.47
C SER A 48 -1.00 -6.24 0.98
N LEU A 49 -1.89 -5.53 0.29
CA LEU A 49 -2.06 -5.68 -1.16
C LEU A 49 -0.79 -5.24 -1.92
N ALA A 50 -0.15 -4.17 -1.47
CA ALA A 50 1.11 -3.72 -2.05
C ALA A 50 2.21 -4.77 -1.90
N ASP A 51 2.31 -5.41 -0.72
CA ASP A 51 3.26 -6.47 -0.46
C ASP A 51 3.02 -7.70 -1.34
N ILE A 52 1.76 -8.08 -1.54
CA ILE A 52 1.38 -9.18 -2.44
C ILE A 52 1.79 -8.85 -3.87
N SER A 53 1.53 -7.63 -4.32
CA SER A 53 1.91 -7.17 -5.66
C SER A 53 3.41 -7.23 -5.87
N GLN A 54 4.19 -6.88 -4.85
CA GLN A 54 5.66 -6.98 -4.88
C GLN A 54 6.10 -8.44 -5.05
N THR A 55 5.51 -9.35 -4.30
CA THR A 55 5.81 -10.78 -4.38
C THR A 55 5.51 -11.32 -5.77
N VAL A 56 4.35 -10.97 -6.33
CA VAL A 56 3.98 -11.37 -7.68
C VAL A 56 4.95 -10.80 -8.71
N GLY A 57 5.35 -9.55 -8.55
CA GLY A 57 6.33 -8.91 -9.43
C GLY A 57 7.66 -9.66 -9.43
N HIS A 58 8.16 -10.05 -8.27
CA HIS A 58 9.41 -10.81 -8.15
C HIS A 58 9.30 -12.19 -8.80
N LEU A 59 8.16 -12.86 -8.67
CA LEU A 59 7.92 -14.14 -9.32
C LEU A 59 7.92 -14.01 -10.85
N LEU A 60 7.29 -12.95 -11.37
CA LEU A 60 7.28 -12.68 -12.81
C LEU A 60 8.68 -12.44 -13.35
N VAL A 61 9.51 -11.68 -12.61
CA VAL A 61 10.91 -11.46 -12.98
C VAL A 61 11.66 -12.79 -13.10
N ARG A 62 11.48 -13.69 -12.16
CA ARG A 62 12.11 -15.00 -12.19
C ARG A 62 11.68 -15.82 -13.39
N LEU A 63 10.39 -15.79 -13.74
CA LEU A 63 9.87 -16.52 -14.89
C LEU A 63 10.40 -15.97 -16.21
N ILE A 64 10.51 -14.66 -16.33
CA ILE A 64 11.01 -14.01 -17.55
C ILE A 64 12.52 -14.22 -17.70
N SER A 65 13.25 -14.29 -16.60
CA SER A 65 14.72 -14.40 -16.59
C SER A 65 15.26 -15.81 -16.82
N ARG A 66 14.41 -16.77 -17.01
CA ARG A 66 14.84 -18.16 -17.35
C ARG A 66 15.44 -18.27 -18.76
#